data_77fd51c595b7fd37c2da6f0f0fabb854
#
_entry.id   77fd51c595b7fd37c2da6f0f0fabb854
#
_cell.length_a   1.000
_cell.length_b   1.000
_cell.length_c   1.000
_cell.angle_alpha   90.00
_cell.angle_beta   90.00
_cell.angle_gamma   90.00
#
_symmetry.space_group_name_H-M   'P 1'
#
loop_
_entity.id
_entity.type
_entity.pdbx_description
1 polymer ?
#
loop_
_entity_poly.entity_id
_entity_poly.type
_entity_poly.pdbx_seq_one_letter_code
_entity_poly.pdbx_strand_id
1 'polypeptide(L)'
;MQFESGLGETLARKPASRNRQTLAQSGARLQELAGRIFRAQSIYFYQLLGITVFLVVFGLVMVLSASSIDSLKASNNSFAIFGKQAGFAVIGLIGLSLASLMPLYWWRGRAKFLYMITMGLQLAVLFVGTEINGNRNWISIFGISLQPSEFLKVAVVLHVSVFLAAKTRDFDLMATWRKAGVMMGAAMFLVVVGRDLGTMIVMYLMFLGLLVLAGLPNKLLRLVLIVSAVAIPLLLSIGSSSRIGRIMAWINPSAPDPNGYNWQSEHGMWAVSAGGIFGAGLGESKMKWSWIPEVENDFIFAVIAEELGLVGAAVVIALFVALAFAFFRIWQRTSDDFSRFVVSGVMIWITMQALINIAVVLRLLPVLGVPLPLISAGGSSLIATLGAIGIVLAVERENHANPLAGRQGRMPETRQLRRVR
;
A
#
# COMPACT_ATOMS: atom_id res chain seq x y z
N MET A 1 -45.44 -20.82 -73.14
CA MET A 1 -44.96 -19.43 -73.30
C MET A 1 -45.38 -18.63 -72.06
N GLN A 2 -44.50 -18.45 -71.11
CA GLN A 2 -44.46 -17.37 -70.16
C GLN A 2 -43.33 -17.67 -69.15
N PHE A 3 -42.15 -17.16 -69.44
CA PHE A 3 -41.08 -16.96 -68.49
C PHE A 3 -41.11 -15.48 -68.15
N GLU A 4 -41.31 -15.11 -66.93
CA GLU A 4 -40.73 -13.90 -66.37
C GLU A 4 -40.96 -13.81 -64.86
N SER A 5 -39.88 -13.26 -64.22
CA SER A 5 -39.85 -12.55 -62.93
C SER A 5 -39.68 -13.36 -61.64
N GLY A 6 -38.46 -13.46 -61.25
CA GLY A 6 -38.08 -14.00 -59.96
C GLY A 6 -36.63 -13.57 -59.53
N LEU A 7 -36.31 -12.30 -59.78
CA LEU A 7 -35.02 -11.73 -59.36
C LEU A 7 -35.25 -10.31 -58.77
N GLY A 8 -35.34 -10.26 -57.45
CA GLY A 8 -35.40 -8.96 -56.83
C GLY A 8 -35.93 -8.90 -55.43
N GLU A 9 -35.33 -9.63 -54.46
CA GLU A 9 -35.53 -9.31 -53.04
C GLU A 9 -34.55 -10.05 -52.11
N THR A 10 -33.26 -9.74 -52.23
CA THR A 10 -32.29 -10.18 -51.20
C THR A 10 -31.13 -9.17 -51.07
N LEU A 11 -31.45 -7.91 -50.87
CA LEU A 11 -30.46 -6.93 -50.40
C LEU A 11 -31.11 -5.96 -49.41
N ALA A 12 -30.55 -5.89 -48.26
CA ALA A 12 -30.81 -4.90 -47.21
C ALA A 12 -31.70 -5.36 -46.05
N ARG A 13 -31.05 -5.99 -45.08
CA ARG A 13 -31.33 -5.74 -43.64
C ARG A 13 -30.33 -6.44 -42.74
N LYS A 14 -29.20 -5.78 -42.46
CA LYS A 14 -28.40 -5.87 -41.23
C LYS A 14 -27.14 -4.99 -41.42
N PRO A 15 -26.93 -3.91 -40.62
CA PRO A 15 -26.36 -4.05 -39.28
C PRO A 15 -26.82 -2.98 -38.26
N ALA A 16 -28.05 -2.45 -38.32
CA ALA A 16 -28.48 -1.38 -37.40
C ALA A 16 -28.81 -1.85 -35.96
N SER A 17 -29.05 -3.14 -35.74
CA SER A 17 -29.44 -3.66 -34.41
C SER A 17 -28.26 -3.86 -33.46
N ARG A 18 -27.09 -4.22 -33.96
CA ARG A 18 -25.90 -4.49 -33.13
C ARG A 18 -25.30 -3.21 -32.55
N ASN A 19 -25.29 -2.13 -33.32
CA ASN A 19 -24.81 -0.82 -32.85
C ASN A 19 -25.75 -0.17 -31.81
N ARG A 20 -27.08 -0.36 -31.97
CA ARG A 20 -28.04 0.15 -30.98
C ARG A 20 -27.96 -0.59 -29.64
N GLN A 21 -27.72 -1.91 -29.68
CA GLN A 21 -27.54 -2.70 -28.45
C GLN A 21 -26.24 -2.36 -27.71
N THR A 22 -25.14 -2.12 -28.43
CA THR A 22 -23.87 -1.68 -27.83
C THR A 22 -23.96 -0.27 -27.25
N LEU A 23 -24.65 0.65 -27.93
CA LEU A 23 -24.88 2.02 -27.42
C LEU A 23 -25.81 2.02 -26.19
N ALA A 24 -26.88 1.22 -26.20
CA ALA A 24 -27.77 1.07 -25.05
C ALA A 24 -27.06 0.44 -23.84
N GLN A 25 -26.21 -0.57 -24.07
CA GLN A 25 -25.38 -1.16 -23.02
C GLN A 25 -24.33 -0.19 -22.48
N SER A 26 -23.73 0.65 -23.33
CA SER A 26 -22.81 1.69 -22.92
C SER A 26 -23.52 2.79 -22.13
N GLY A 27 -24.72 3.20 -22.54
CA GLY A 27 -25.56 4.15 -21.83
C GLY A 27 -25.99 3.64 -20.45
N ALA A 28 -26.40 2.38 -20.34
CA ALA A 28 -26.74 1.75 -19.06
C ALA A 28 -25.54 1.66 -18.11
N ARG A 29 -24.35 1.33 -18.63
CA ARG A 29 -23.10 1.35 -17.86
C ARG A 29 -22.72 2.75 -17.36
N LEU A 30 -22.90 3.77 -18.20
CA LEU A 30 -22.64 5.16 -17.79
C LEU A 30 -23.64 5.63 -16.75
N GLN A 31 -24.92 5.28 -16.86
CA GLN A 31 -25.92 5.57 -15.82
C GLN A 31 -25.65 4.84 -14.51
N GLU A 32 -25.20 3.58 -14.56
CA GLU A 32 -24.78 2.83 -13.39
C GLU A 32 -23.55 3.46 -12.71
N LEU A 33 -22.55 3.87 -13.48
CA LEU A 33 -21.38 4.58 -12.98
C LEU A 33 -21.76 5.93 -12.38
N ALA A 34 -22.59 6.71 -13.05
CA ALA A 34 -23.10 7.98 -12.55
C ALA A 34 -23.90 7.77 -11.23
N GLY A 35 -24.78 6.78 -11.20
CA GLY A 35 -25.51 6.42 -9.98
C GLY A 35 -24.59 5.99 -8.84
N ARG A 36 -23.46 5.35 -9.13
CA ARG A 36 -22.45 5.00 -8.13
C ARG A 36 -21.69 6.24 -7.61
N ILE A 37 -21.39 7.20 -8.47
CA ILE A 37 -20.66 8.44 -8.10
C ILE A 37 -21.52 9.33 -7.20
N PHE A 38 -22.80 9.52 -7.55
CA PHE A 38 -23.71 10.44 -6.85
C PHE A 38 -24.47 9.83 -5.67
N ARG A 39 -24.30 8.52 -5.40
CA ARG A 39 -24.95 7.90 -4.25
C ARG A 39 -24.25 8.32 -2.96
N ALA A 40 -25.04 8.78 -1.97
CA ALA A 40 -24.52 9.06 -0.64
C ALA A 40 -23.79 7.81 -0.09
N GLN A 41 -22.57 7.99 0.38
CA GLN A 41 -21.75 6.92 0.93
C GLN A 41 -21.90 6.85 2.46
N SER A 42 -21.39 5.78 3.07
CA SER A 42 -21.38 5.62 4.52
C SER A 42 -20.47 6.64 5.21
N ILE A 43 -20.71 6.89 6.50
CA ILE A 43 -19.82 7.72 7.31
C ILE A 43 -18.39 7.15 7.36
N TYR A 44 -18.24 5.82 7.32
CA TYR A 44 -16.93 5.16 7.35
C TYR A 44 -16.14 5.37 6.06
N PHE A 45 -16.82 5.46 4.91
CA PHE A 45 -16.23 5.87 3.64
C PHE A 45 -15.61 7.26 3.74
N TYR A 46 -16.39 8.23 4.25
CA TYR A 46 -15.92 9.61 4.38
C TYR A 46 -14.85 9.78 5.46
N GLN A 47 -14.90 8.99 6.54
CA GLN A 47 -13.85 8.99 7.57
C GLN A 47 -12.52 8.51 6.99
N LEU A 48 -12.50 7.36 6.30
CA LEU A 48 -11.28 6.84 5.67
C LEU A 48 -10.74 7.80 4.61
N LEU A 49 -11.61 8.30 3.73
CA LEU A 49 -11.24 9.26 2.69
C LEU A 49 -10.70 10.56 3.28
N GLY A 50 -11.39 11.13 4.27
CA GLY A 50 -11.02 12.40 4.89
C GLY A 50 -9.67 12.34 5.60
N ILE A 51 -9.41 11.28 6.39
CA ILE A 51 -8.11 11.08 7.04
C ILE A 51 -7.01 10.88 5.98
N THR A 52 -7.28 10.12 4.92
CA THR A 52 -6.33 9.89 3.83
C THR A 52 -5.95 11.18 3.12
N VAL A 53 -6.94 11.98 2.71
CA VAL A 53 -6.70 13.26 2.03
C VAL A 53 -5.97 14.25 2.95
N PHE A 54 -6.35 14.29 4.23
CA PHE A 54 -5.66 15.13 5.21
C PHE A 54 -4.18 14.77 5.35
N LEU A 55 -3.86 13.45 5.48
CA LEU A 55 -2.48 12.98 5.56
C LEU A 55 -1.67 13.31 4.31
N VAL A 56 -2.28 13.20 3.11
CA VAL A 56 -1.63 13.56 1.84
C VAL A 56 -1.34 15.05 1.77
N VAL A 57 -2.32 15.90 2.10
CA VAL A 57 -2.13 17.36 2.09
C VAL A 57 -1.09 17.78 3.12
N PHE A 58 -1.17 17.24 4.34
CA PHE A 58 -0.18 17.47 5.38
C PHE A 58 1.21 17.00 4.94
N GLY A 59 1.29 15.81 4.32
CA GLY A 59 2.54 15.29 3.76
C GLY A 59 3.14 16.20 2.69
N LEU A 60 2.33 16.76 1.80
CA LEU A 60 2.81 17.72 0.79
C LEU A 60 3.41 18.98 1.44
N VAL A 61 2.79 19.50 2.49
CA VAL A 61 3.32 20.65 3.24
C VAL A 61 4.66 20.30 3.88
N MET A 62 4.76 19.15 4.51
CA MET A 62 5.98 18.70 5.18
C MET A 62 7.11 18.35 4.19
N VAL A 63 6.76 17.75 3.02
CA VAL A 63 7.75 17.52 1.95
C VAL A 63 8.26 18.84 1.40
N LEU A 64 7.40 19.85 1.21
CA LEU A 64 7.85 21.18 0.79
C LEU A 64 8.85 21.77 1.79
N SER A 65 8.55 21.69 3.10
CA SER A 65 9.46 22.18 4.12
C SER A 65 10.79 21.42 4.14
N ALA A 66 10.72 20.08 4.19
CA ALA A 66 11.89 19.21 4.31
C ALA A 66 12.81 19.26 3.09
N SER A 67 12.25 19.33 1.87
CA SER A 67 13.02 19.22 0.62
C SER A 67 13.45 20.54 0.00
N SER A 68 13.03 21.69 0.55
CA SER A 68 13.21 23.00 -0.08
C SER A 68 14.68 23.34 -0.36
N ILE A 69 15.60 23.01 0.55
CA ILE A 69 17.02 23.31 0.46
C ILE A 69 17.75 22.37 -0.49
N ASP A 70 17.50 21.08 -0.38
CA ASP A 70 18.11 20.07 -1.26
C ASP A 70 17.62 20.23 -2.70
N SER A 71 16.34 20.58 -2.87
CA SER A 71 15.76 20.93 -4.16
C SER A 71 16.43 22.17 -4.78
N LEU A 72 16.69 23.20 -3.98
CA LEU A 72 17.39 24.42 -4.43
C LEU A 72 18.83 24.11 -4.86
N LYS A 73 19.56 23.33 -4.07
CA LYS A 73 20.94 22.91 -4.40
C LYS A 73 21.02 22.08 -5.67
N ALA A 74 20.08 21.13 -5.86
CA ALA A 74 20.10 20.19 -6.97
C ALA A 74 19.62 20.77 -8.30
N SER A 75 18.63 21.66 -8.28
CA SER A 75 17.94 22.14 -9.47
C SER A 75 17.78 23.66 -9.59
N ASN A 76 18.37 24.43 -8.65
CA ASN A 76 18.18 25.88 -8.51
C ASN A 76 16.69 26.29 -8.41
N ASN A 77 15.84 25.37 -7.92
CA ASN A 77 14.41 25.56 -7.73
C ASN A 77 13.94 24.84 -6.46
N SER A 78 13.56 25.58 -5.43
CA SER A 78 13.10 25.04 -4.13
C SER A 78 11.84 24.19 -4.21
N PHE A 79 11.07 24.29 -5.31
CA PHE A 79 9.81 23.60 -5.50
C PHE A 79 9.91 22.33 -6.36
N ALA A 80 11.10 21.94 -6.84
CA ALA A 80 11.23 20.86 -7.83
C ALA A 80 10.81 19.49 -7.24
N ILE A 81 11.25 19.14 -6.03
CA ILE A 81 10.86 17.89 -5.35
C ILE A 81 9.38 17.93 -4.98
N PHE A 82 8.92 19.03 -4.37
CA PHE A 82 7.51 19.24 -4.06
C PHE A 82 6.60 19.11 -5.29
N GLY A 83 6.98 19.73 -6.43
CA GLY A 83 6.19 19.66 -7.65
C GLY A 83 6.03 18.24 -8.19
N LYS A 84 7.11 17.44 -8.14
CA LYS A 84 7.04 16.00 -8.47
C LYS A 84 6.11 15.26 -7.53
N GLN A 85 6.23 15.48 -6.22
CA GLN A 85 5.40 14.82 -5.22
C GLN A 85 3.92 15.22 -5.34
N ALA A 86 3.62 16.50 -5.61
CA ALA A 86 2.27 16.99 -5.87
C ALA A 86 1.67 16.34 -7.14
N GLY A 87 2.46 16.18 -8.19
CA GLY A 87 2.06 15.43 -9.38
C GLY A 87 1.70 13.98 -9.07
N PHE A 88 2.51 13.29 -8.27
CA PHE A 88 2.22 11.92 -7.80
C PHE A 88 0.99 11.86 -6.90
N ALA A 89 0.77 12.86 -6.06
CA ALA A 89 -0.43 12.95 -5.23
C ALA A 89 -1.70 13.09 -6.08
N VAL A 90 -1.69 13.92 -7.11
CA VAL A 90 -2.82 14.06 -8.04
C VAL A 90 -3.09 12.73 -8.77
N ILE A 91 -2.05 12.10 -9.32
CA ILE A 91 -2.18 10.79 -10.01
C ILE A 91 -2.72 9.74 -9.01
N GLY A 92 -2.20 9.71 -7.79
CA GLY A 92 -2.62 8.79 -6.76
C GLY A 92 -4.08 9.01 -6.32
N LEU A 93 -4.53 10.26 -6.17
CA LEU A 93 -5.93 10.58 -5.84
C LEU A 93 -6.89 10.23 -6.97
N ILE A 94 -6.48 10.43 -8.23
CA ILE A 94 -7.23 9.94 -9.39
C ILE A 94 -7.29 8.41 -9.33
N GLY A 95 -6.16 7.73 -9.09
CA GLY A 95 -6.08 6.28 -8.92
C GLY A 95 -6.96 5.76 -7.80
N LEU A 96 -6.96 6.40 -6.62
CA LEU A 96 -7.85 6.11 -5.50
C LEU A 96 -9.32 6.20 -5.92
N SER A 97 -9.69 7.30 -6.60
CA SER A 97 -11.06 7.54 -7.05
C SER A 97 -11.51 6.46 -8.04
N LEU A 98 -10.69 6.16 -9.05
CA LEU A 98 -10.96 5.11 -10.03
C LEU A 98 -11.03 3.73 -9.36
N ALA A 99 -10.10 3.40 -8.47
CA ALA A 99 -10.11 2.15 -7.75
C ALA A 99 -11.36 1.97 -6.89
N SER A 100 -11.84 3.05 -6.27
CA SER A 100 -13.05 3.04 -5.43
C SER A 100 -14.34 2.85 -6.23
N LEU A 101 -14.34 3.20 -7.52
CA LEU A 101 -15.49 3.03 -8.42
C LEU A 101 -15.58 1.62 -9.01
N MET A 102 -14.46 0.89 -9.08
CA MET A 102 -14.43 -0.44 -9.65
C MET A 102 -15.12 -1.46 -8.74
N PRO A 103 -15.96 -2.36 -9.28
CA PRO A 103 -16.63 -3.38 -8.49
C PRO A 103 -15.62 -4.43 -7.98
N LEU A 104 -15.91 -5.06 -6.83
CA LEU A 104 -14.99 -6.02 -6.20
C LEU A 104 -14.75 -7.27 -7.06
N TYR A 105 -15.75 -7.72 -7.85
CA TYR A 105 -15.56 -8.84 -8.76
C TYR A 105 -14.49 -8.57 -9.82
N TRP A 106 -14.30 -7.31 -10.22
CA TRP A 106 -13.25 -6.91 -11.16
C TRP A 106 -11.86 -7.10 -10.54
N TRP A 107 -11.67 -6.65 -9.29
CA TRP A 107 -10.41 -6.81 -8.53
C TRP A 107 -10.11 -8.28 -8.30
N ARG A 108 -11.11 -9.06 -7.87
CA ARG A 108 -10.97 -10.49 -7.62
C ARG A 108 -10.61 -11.25 -8.91
N GLY A 109 -11.26 -10.94 -10.03
CA GLY A 109 -10.99 -11.59 -11.31
C GLY A 109 -9.63 -11.27 -11.92
N ARG A 110 -9.08 -10.08 -11.61
CA ARG A 110 -7.78 -9.63 -12.13
C ARG A 110 -6.61 -9.80 -11.15
N ALA A 111 -6.84 -10.25 -9.94
CA ALA A 111 -5.83 -10.41 -8.91
C ALA A 111 -4.60 -11.23 -9.39
N LYS A 112 -4.82 -12.36 -10.07
CA LYS A 112 -3.75 -13.18 -10.65
C LYS A 112 -2.97 -12.43 -11.74
N PHE A 113 -3.65 -11.72 -12.61
CA PHE A 113 -3.03 -10.97 -13.70
C PHE A 113 -2.16 -9.82 -13.17
N LEU A 114 -2.69 -9.06 -12.20
CA LEU A 114 -1.93 -7.99 -11.53
C LEU A 114 -0.70 -8.54 -10.81
N TYR A 115 -0.83 -9.68 -10.13
CA TYR A 115 0.29 -10.35 -9.49
C TYR A 115 1.36 -10.76 -10.50
N MET A 116 0.99 -11.37 -11.62
CA MET A 116 1.94 -11.78 -12.66
C MET A 116 2.66 -10.61 -13.30
N ILE A 117 1.95 -9.50 -13.59
CA ILE A 117 2.56 -8.28 -14.13
C ILE A 117 3.56 -7.68 -13.13
N THR A 118 3.14 -7.51 -11.88
CA THR A 118 4.03 -6.88 -10.87
C THR A 118 5.21 -7.77 -10.52
N MET A 119 5.06 -9.09 -10.53
CA MET A 119 6.17 -10.04 -10.41
C MET A 119 7.13 -9.94 -11.61
N GLY A 120 6.59 -9.83 -12.83
CA GLY A 120 7.40 -9.62 -14.04
C GLY A 120 8.17 -8.30 -13.99
N LEU A 121 7.52 -7.20 -13.55
CA LEU A 121 8.18 -5.91 -13.35
C LEU A 121 9.26 -5.98 -12.26
N GLN A 122 8.98 -6.66 -11.14
CA GLN A 122 9.96 -6.85 -10.07
C GLN A 122 11.14 -7.71 -10.53
N LEU A 123 10.91 -8.71 -11.37
CA LEU A 123 11.97 -9.49 -11.99
C LEU A 123 12.79 -8.63 -12.98
N ALA A 124 12.12 -7.82 -13.80
CA ALA A 124 12.78 -6.93 -14.76
C ALA A 124 13.72 -5.91 -14.08
N VAL A 125 13.36 -5.41 -12.89
CA VAL A 125 14.22 -4.51 -12.09
C VAL A 125 15.61 -5.12 -11.84
N LEU A 126 15.72 -6.43 -11.67
CA LEU A 126 17.00 -7.08 -11.40
C LEU A 126 17.98 -6.96 -12.58
N PHE A 127 17.46 -6.79 -13.81
CA PHE A 127 18.25 -6.68 -15.03
C PHE A 127 18.43 -5.25 -15.51
N VAL A 128 17.35 -4.45 -15.51
CA VAL A 128 17.35 -3.09 -16.07
C VAL A 128 17.23 -1.99 -15.01
N GLY A 129 17.15 -2.37 -13.72
CA GLY A 129 16.98 -1.42 -12.62
C GLY A 129 18.21 -0.56 -12.37
N THR A 130 17.97 0.70 -11.99
CA THR A 130 18.99 1.60 -11.47
C THR A 130 19.30 1.27 -10.02
N GLU A 131 20.58 1.33 -9.68
CA GLU A 131 21.05 1.14 -8.31
C GLU A 131 21.06 2.50 -7.60
N ILE A 132 20.29 2.61 -6.51
CA ILE A 132 20.23 3.80 -5.66
C ILE A 132 20.56 3.34 -4.24
N ASN A 133 21.54 3.95 -3.60
CA ASN A 133 22.00 3.64 -2.24
C ASN A 133 22.30 2.13 -2.01
N GLY A 134 22.83 1.45 -3.02
CA GLY A 134 23.15 0.02 -2.96
C GLY A 134 21.97 -0.93 -3.17
N ASN A 135 20.78 -0.42 -3.46
CA ASN A 135 19.57 -1.18 -3.75
C ASN A 135 19.18 -1.06 -5.22
N ARG A 136 18.95 -2.19 -5.90
CA ARG A 136 18.50 -2.24 -7.28
C ARG A 136 16.99 -2.53 -7.33
N ASN A 137 16.17 -1.49 -7.07
CA ASN A 137 14.72 -1.64 -6.93
C ASN A 137 13.92 -0.62 -7.74
N TRP A 138 14.61 0.22 -8.51
CA TRP A 138 14.00 1.33 -9.24
C TRP A 138 14.12 1.15 -10.73
N ILE A 139 13.06 1.45 -11.47
CA ILE A 139 13.09 1.58 -12.93
C ILE A 139 12.86 3.05 -13.25
N SER A 140 13.79 3.65 -13.99
CA SER A 140 13.63 5.01 -14.50
C SER A 140 12.99 4.97 -15.88
N ILE A 141 11.79 5.54 -16.01
CA ILE A 141 11.03 5.64 -17.27
C ILE A 141 10.74 7.11 -17.51
N PHE A 142 11.28 7.69 -18.58
CA PHE A 142 11.11 9.12 -18.93
C PHE A 142 11.45 10.09 -17.79
N GLY A 143 12.46 9.77 -16.99
CA GLY A 143 12.89 10.60 -15.85
C GLY A 143 12.02 10.44 -14.57
N ILE A 144 11.06 9.52 -14.58
CA ILE A 144 10.26 9.15 -13.42
C ILE A 144 10.79 7.83 -12.88
N SER A 145 11.21 7.83 -11.61
CA SER A 145 11.65 6.61 -10.93
C SER A 145 10.44 5.91 -10.31
N LEU A 146 10.20 4.67 -10.75
CA LEU A 146 9.14 3.81 -10.23
C LEU A 146 9.75 2.63 -9.50
N GLN A 147 9.15 2.26 -8.36
CA GLN A 147 9.53 1.11 -7.56
C GLN A 147 8.44 0.02 -7.68
N PRO A 148 8.67 -1.03 -8.47
CA PRO A 148 7.66 -2.06 -8.71
C PRO A 148 7.23 -2.82 -7.47
N SER A 149 8.09 -2.97 -6.45
CA SER A 149 7.76 -3.61 -5.17
C SER A 149 6.59 -2.91 -4.44
N GLU A 150 6.37 -1.61 -4.64
CA GLU A 150 5.24 -0.88 -4.08
C GLU A 150 3.90 -1.37 -4.66
N PHE A 151 3.82 -1.54 -5.98
CA PHE A 151 2.66 -2.09 -6.66
C PHE A 151 2.50 -3.59 -6.41
N LEU A 152 3.63 -4.31 -6.23
CA LEU A 152 3.63 -5.72 -5.88
C LEU A 152 2.94 -5.98 -4.54
N LYS A 153 3.09 -5.10 -3.54
CA LYS A 153 2.36 -5.20 -2.26
C LYS A 153 0.84 -5.24 -2.47
N VAL A 154 0.30 -4.34 -3.31
CA VAL A 154 -1.13 -4.32 -3.66
C VAL A 154 -1.56 -5.63 -4.34
N ALA A 155 -0.80 -6.06 -5.34
CA ALA A 155 -1.13 -7.25 -6.12
C ALA A 155 -1.06 -8.53 -5.28
N VAL A 156 -0.08 -8.63 -4.36
CA VAL A 156 0.05 -9.74 -3.41
C VAL A 156 -1.13 -9.77 -2.45
N VAL A 157 -1.53 -8.62 -1.87
CA VAL A 157 -2.72 -8.55 -1.01
C VAL A 157 -3.94 -9.09 -1.74
N LEU A 158 -4.20 -8.61 -2.96
CA LEU A 158 -5.35 -9.07 -3.76
C LEU A 158 -5.28 -10.57 -4.05
N HIS A 159 -4.12 -11.05 -4.51
CA HIS A 159 -3.98 -12.43 -4.96
C HIS A 159 -4.01 -13.44 -3.81
N VAL A 160 -3.31 -13.15 -2.71
CA VAL A 160 -3.32 -13.98 -1.49
C VAL A 160 -4.74 -14.01 -0.90
N SER A 161 -5.46 -12.87 -0.91
CA SER A 161 -6.85 -12.81 -0.43
C SER A 161 -7.79 -13.73 -1.22
N VAL A 162 -7.57 -13.92 -2.53
CA VAL A 162 -8.35 -14.89 -3.33
C VAL A 162 -8.17 -16.31 -2.80
N PHE A 163 -6.94 -16.73 -2.46
CA PHE A 163 -6.68 -18.06 -1.92
C PHE A 163 -7.21 -18.23 -0.51
N LEU A 164 -7.00 -17.24 0.35
CA LEU A 164 -7.48 -17.31 1.73
C LEU A 164 -9.02 -17.33 1.79
N ALA A 165 -9.70 -16.62 0.90
CA ALA A 165 -11.16 -16.64 0.80
C ALA A 165 -11.71 -17.98 0.24
N ALA A 166 -10.95 -18.69 -0.59
CA ALA A 166 -11.35 -20.01 -1.08
C ALA A 166 -11.34 -21.09 0.02
N LYS A 167 -10.59 -20.86 1.11
CA LYS A 167 -10.47 -21.73 2.27
C LYS A 167 -11.83 -22.12 2.87
N THR A 168 -12.79 -21.21 2.88
CA THR A 168 -14.14 -21.46 3.45
C THR A 168 -14.94 -22.49 2.65
N ARG A 169 -14.48 -22.84 1.45
CA ARG A 169 -15.15 -23.77 0.52
C ARG A 169 -14.43 -25.10 0.30
N ASP A 170 -13.10 -25.16 0.60
CA ASP A 170 -12.28 -26.34 0.33
C ASP A 170 -11.83 -27.06 1.61
N PHE A 171 -11.90 -28.40 1.60
CA PHE A 171 -11.50 -29.25 2.73
C PHE A 171 -9.97 -29.31 2.98
N ASP A 172 -9.12 -28.91 2.00
CA ASP A 172 -7.66 -28.93 2.15
C ASP A 172 -7.10 -27.54 2.53
N LEU A 173 -7.23 -27.22 3.80
CA LEU A 173 -6.71 -26.00 4.41
C LEU A 173 -5.19 -25.87 4.26
N MET A 174 -4.46 -27.00 4.37
CA MET A 174 -3.01 -27.01 4.29
C MET A 174 -2.51 -26.65 2.89
N ALA A 175 -3.15 -27.15 1.84
CA ALA A 175 -2.81 -26.80 0.47
C ALA A 175 -3.04 -25.31 0.18
N THR A 176 -4.09 -24.72 0.74
CA THR A 176 -4.39 -23.29 0.60
C THR A 176 -3.31 -22.42 1.24
N TRP A 177 -2.92 -22.71 2.49
CA TRP A 177 -1.85 -21.97 3.16
C TRP A 177 -0.50 -22.15 2.49
N ARG A 178 -0.19 -23.36 2.01
CA ARG A 178 1.04 -23.62 1.26
C ARG A 178 1.09 -22.81 -0.03
N LYS A 179 0.00 -22.76 -0.81
CA LYS A 179 -0.09 -21.94 -2.03
C LYS A 179 0.10 -20.45 -1.72
N ALA A 180 -0.60 -19.92 -0.71
CA ALA A 180 -0.44 -18.54 -0.27
C ALA A 180 1.00 -18.24 0.17
N GLY A 181 1.61 -19.17 0.93
CA GLY A 181 3.00 -19.06 1.39
C GLY A 181 4.01 -19.07 0.24
N VAL A 182 3.84 -19.96 -0.75
CA VAL A 182 4.71 -20.01 -1.95
C VAL A 182 4.62 -18.70 -2.74
N MET A 183 3.42 -18.16 -2.95
CA MET A 183 3.24 -16.92 -3.70
C MET A 183 3.85 -15.72 -2.99
N MET A 184 3.58 -15.59 -1.69
CA MET A 184 4.20 -14.54 -0.88
C MET A 184 5.72 -14.71 -0.83
N GLY A 185 6.21 -15.94 -0.60
CA GLY A 185 7.63 -16.24 -0.54
C GLY A 185 8.35 -15.91 -1.85
N ALA A 186 7.75 -16.22 -3.01
CA ALA A 186 8.29 -15.86 -4.32
C ALA A 186 8.38 -14.33 -4.50
N ALA A 187 7.34 -13.59 -4.09
CA ALA A 187 7.34 -12.13 -4.15
C ALA A 187 8.42 -11.52 -3.23
N MET A 188 8.49 -11.98 -1.98
CA MET A 188 9.51 -11.54 -1.03
C MET A 188 10.92 -11.89 -1.49
N PHE A 189 11.12 -13.06 -2.09
CA PHE A 189 12.41 -13.47 -2.64
C PHE A 189 12.92 -12.50 -3.70
N LEU A 190 12.09 -12.10 -4.67
CA LEU A 190 12.49 -11.13 -5.68
C LEU A 190 12.82 -9.75 -5.09
N VAL A 191 12.09 -9.33 -4.05
CA VAL A 191 12.36 -8.07 -3.34
C VAL A 191 13.70 -8.14 -2.59
N VAL A 192 14.00 -9.28 -1.95
CA VAL A 192 15.27 -9.51 -1.24
C VAL A 192 16.46 -9.54 -2.21
N VAL A 193 16.31 -10.19 -3.38
CA VAL A 193 17.35 -10.20 -4.43
C VAL A 193 17.64 -8.78 -4.93
N GLY A 194 16.61 -7.92 -5.02
CA GLY A 194 16.74 -6.48 -5.29
C GLY A 194 17.35 -5.67 -4.12
N ARG A 195 17.67 -6.34 -3.02
CA ARG A 195 18.27 -5.75 -1.81
C ARG A 195 17.34 -4.79 -1.04
N ASP A 196 16.02 -4.90 -1.18
CA ASP A 196 15.03 -4.10 -0.47
C ASP A 196 14.49 -4.83 0.76
N LEU A 197 15.23 -4.73 1.86
CA LEU A 197 14.83 -5.38 3.11
C LEU A 197 13.67 -4.68 3.81
N GLY A 198 13.59 -3.36 3.70
CA GLY A 198 12.51 -2.60 4.31
C GLY A 198 11.14 -3.04 3.78
N THR A 199 11.00 -3.07 2.46
CA THR A 199 9.78 -3.55 1.81
C THR A 199 9.52 -5.04 2.13
N MET A 200 10.57 -5.88 2.19
CA MET A 200 10.43 -7.30 2.54
C MET A 200 9.85 -7.46 3.95
N ILE A 201 10.35 -6.73 4.95
CA ILE A 201 9.85 -6.78 6.33
C ILE A 201 8.38 -6.36 6.39
N VAL A 202 8.00 -5.29 5.70
CA VAL A 202 6.59 -4.86 5.60
C VAL A 202 5.71 -5.94 4.99
N MET A 203 6.15 -6.55 3.87
CA MET A 203 5.43 -7.65 3.22
C MET A 203 5.32 -8.88 4.13
N TYR A 204 6.37 -9.20 4.86
CA TYR A 204 6.36 -10.30 5.82
C TYR A 204 5.34 -10.08 6.95
N LEU A 205 5.34 -8.90 7.58
CA LEU A 205 4.38 -8.55 8.63
C LEU A 205 2.94 -8.55 8.12
N MET A 206 2.73 -8.03 6.92
CA MET A 206 1.43 -8.06 6.23
C MET A 206 0.96 -9.52 6.04
N PHE A 207 1.83 -10.41 5.56
CA PHE A 207 1.48 -11.81 5.35
C PHE A 207 1.23 -12.55 6.67
N LEU A 208 2.08 -12.33 7.66
CA LEU A 208 1.91 -12.92 8.99
C LEU A 208 0.55 -12.54 9.59
N GLY A 209 0.17 -11.26 9.50
CA GLY A 209 -1.13 -10.80 9.95
C GLY A 209 -2.29 -11.42 9.17
N LEU A 210 -2.17 -11.58 7.86
CA LEU A 210 -3.16 -12.28 7.05
C LEU A 210 -3.30 -13.76 7.44
N LEU A 211 -2.20 -14.45 7.74
CA LEU A 211 -2.23 -15.84 8.21
C LEU A 211 -2.92 -15.97 9.56
N VAL A 212 -2.64 -15.06 10.50
CA VAL A 212 -3.29 -15.02 11.83
C VAL A 212 -4.80 -14.83 11.66
N LEU A 213 -5.22 -13.85 10.86
CA LEU A 213 -6.64 -13.57 10.61
C LEU A 213 -7.34 -14.70 9.81
N ALA A 214 -6.58 -15.43 8.98
CA ALA A 214 -7.07 -16.62 8.30
C ALA A 214 -7.19 -17.83 9.22
N GLY A 215 -6.81 -17.73 10.49
CA GLY A 215 -6.88 -18.79 11.48
C GLY A 215 -5.84 -19.90 11.26
N LEU A 216 -4.59 -19.51 10.91
CA LEU A 216 -3.48 -20.47 10.86
C LEU A 216 -3.33 -21.15 12.23
N PRO A 217 -3.23 -22.48 12.31
CA PRO A 217 -3.03 -23.18 13.57
C PRO A 217 -1.80 -22.69 14.34
N ASN A 218 -1.91 -22.54 15.65
CA ASN A 218 -0.83 -22.02 16.50
C ASN A 218 0.50 -22.81 16.37
N LYS A 219 0.43 -24.10 16.03
CA LYS A 219 1.63 -24.92 15.77
C LYS A 219 2.38 -24.45 14.54
N LEU A 220 1.66 -24.16 13.44
CA LEU A 220 2.24 -23.65 12.20
C LEU A 220 2.67 -22.18 12.34
N LEU A 221 1.90 -21.37 13.05
CA LEU A 221 2.28 -19.98 13.34
C LEU A 221 3.61 -19.93 14.10
N ARG A 222 3.77 -20.76 15.14
CA ARG A 222 5.04 -20.88 15.88
C ARG A 222 6.19 -21.33 14.97
N LEU A 223 5.94 -22.31 14.09
CA LEU A 223 6.96 -22.75 13.12
C LEU A 223 7.37 -21.61 12.20
N VAL A 224 6.42 -20.86 11.64
CA VAL A 224 6.71 -19.69 10.79
C VAL A 224 7.55 -18.67 11.56
N LEU A 225 7.19 -18.35 12.80
CA LEU A 225 7.93 -17.40 13.64
C LEU A 225 9.36 -17.89 13.95
N ILE A 226 9.55 -19.17 14.29
CA ILE A 226 10.87 -19.75 14.56
C ILE A 226 11.73 -19.72 13.28
N VAL A 227 11.18 -20.18 12.15
CA VAL A 227 11.90 -20.15 10.88
C VAL A 227 12.29 -18.72 10.50
N SER A 228 11.39 -17.76 10.69
CA SER A 228 11.66 -16.35 10.40
C SER A 228 12.69 -15.74 11.34
N ALA A 229 12.67 -16.11 12.62
CA ALA A 229 13.66 -15.66 13.60
C ALA A 229 15.10 -16.11 13.26
N VAL A 230 15.25 -17.19 12.50
CA VAL A 230 16.54 -17.65 11.97
C VAL A 230 16.81 -17.09 10.58
N ALA A 231 15.80 -17.13 9.69
CA ALA A 231 15.97 -16.74 8.29
C ALA A 231 16.20 -15.23 8.12
N ILE A 232 15.52 -14.38 8.90
CA ILE A 232 15.66 -12.93 8.77
C ILE A 232 17.08 -12.46 9.14
N PRO A 233 17.69 -12.81 10.30
CA PRO A 233 19.07 -12.47 10.58
C PRO A 233 20.06 -13.03 9.54
N LEU A 234 19.84 -14.26 9.08
CA LEU A 234 20.68 -14.87 8.03
C LEU A 234 20.61 -14.07 6.73
N LEU A 235 19.40 -13.67 6.27
CA LEU A 235 19.21 -12.84 5.08
C LEU A 235 19.81 -11.44 5.27
N LEU A 236 19.75 -10.88 6.48
CA LEU A 236 20.39 -9.62 6.83
C LEU A 236 21.91 -9.71 6.74
N SER A 237 22.51 -10.86 7.07
CA SER A 237 23.96 -11.08 7.03
C SER A 237 24.50 -11.34 5.61
N ILE A 238 23.64 -11.80 4.69
CA ILE A 238 24.03 -12.09 3.32
C ILE A 238 23.95 -10.83 2.45
N GLY A 239 25.05 -10.39 1.91
CA GLY A 239 25.06 -9.53 0.71
C GLY A 239 25.34 -8.05 0.88
N SER A 240 25.56 -7.50 2.11
CA SER A 240 25.99 -6.09 2.23
C SER A 240 26.60 -5.79 3.61
N SER A 241 27.87 -5.41 3.59
CA SER A 241 28.57 -4.92 4.79
C SER A 241 27.88 -3.70 5.44
N SER A 242 27.24 -2.85 4.62
CA SER A 242 26.51 -1.68 5.09
C SER A 242 25.28 -2.01 5.96
N ARG A 243 24.60 -3.13 5.72
CA ARG A 243 23.44 -3.54 6.53
C ARG A 243 23.85 -4.05 7.90
N ILE A 244 24.86 -4.90 7.93
CA ILE A 244 25.45 -5.37 9.19
C ILE A 244 25.97 -4.17 9.96
N GLY A 245 26.63 -3.22 9.29
CA GLY A 245 27.09 -1.98 9.88
C GLY A 245 25.95 -1.18 10.55
N ARG A 246 24.81 -0.98 9.86
CA ARG A 246 23.64 -0.28 10.43
C ARG A 246 23.05 -0.99 11.65
N ILE A 247 22.98 -2.32 11.62
CA ILE A 247 22.49 -3.13 12.76
C ILE A 247 23.47 -3.04 13.93
N MET A 248 24.77 -3.18 13.68
CA MET A 248 25.81 -3.10 14.72
C MET A 248 25.87 -1.69 15.33
N ALA A 249 25.80 -0.65 14.51
CA ALA A 249 25.72 0.73 14.94
C ALA A 249 24.46 1.03 15.79
N TRP A 250 23.35 0.37 15.49
CA TRP A 250 22.13 0.47 16.29
C TRP A 250 22.25 -0.27 17.64
N ILE A 251 22.85 -1.50 17.66
CA ILE A 251 23.03 -2.30 18.89
C ILE A 251 24.08 -1.65 19.82
N ASN A 252 25.18 -1.15 19.25
CA ASN A 252 26.25 -0.51 20.00
C ASN A 252 26.54 0.90 19.49
N PRO A 253 25.73 1.88 19.87
CA PRO A 253 25.83 3.25 19.38
C PRO A 253 27.13 3.97 19.75
N SER A 254 27.81 3.52 20.81
CA SER A 254 29.06 4.10 21.30
C SER A 254 30.32 3.54 20.61
N ALA A 255 30.17 2.53 19.75
CA ALA A 255 31.29 1.98 19.00
C ALA A 255 31.76 2.97 17.92
N PRO A 256 33.07 2.95 17.56
CA PRO A 256 33.56 3.73 16.43
C PRO A 256 32.77 3.43 15.16
N ASP A 257 32.24 4.47 14.52
CA ASP A 257 31.44 4.37 13.29
C ASP A 257 32.14 5.12 12.12
N PRO A 258 33.24 4.57 11.58
CA PRO A 258 33.99 5.22 10.52
C PRO A 258 33.19 5.37 9.21
N ASN A 259 32.09 4.63 9.06
CA ASN A 259 31.24 4.67 7.88
C ASN A 259 29.98 5.52 8.04
N GLY A 260 29.77 6.10 9.23
CA GLY A 260 28.63 6.96 9.50
C GLY A 260 27.26 6.27 9.48
N TYR A 261 27.18 4.98 9.81
CA TYR A 261 25.90 4.22 9.80
C TYR A 261 24.90 4.72 10.84
N ASN A 262 25.39 5.34 11.94
CA ASN A 262 24.56 5.96 12.98
C ASN A 262 24.13 7.39 12.64
N TRP A 263 24.77 8.03 11.67
CA TRP A 263 24.59 9.46 11.36
C TRP A 263 23.11 9.86 11.23
N GLN A 264 22.36 9.15 10.41
CA GLN A 264 20.93 9.46 10.20
C GLN A 264 20.11 9.30 11.49
N SER A 265 20.34 8.23 12.25
CA SER A 265 19.60 7.96 13.50
C SER A 265 19.92 8.97 14.59
N GLU A 266 21.19 9.40 14.71
CA GLU A 266 21.62 10.38 15.71
C GLU A 266 21.04 11.76 15.42
N HIS A 267 21.19 12.22 14.18
CA HIS A 267 20.65 13.51 13.76
C HIS A 267 19.12 13.52 13.78
N GLY A 268 18.46 12.40 13.46
CA GLY A 268 17.03 12.24 13.64
C GLY A 268 16.58 12.41 15.09
N MET A 269 17.30 11.83 16.05
CA MET A 269 17.02 12.00 17.47
C MET A 269 17.33 13.44 17.96
N TRP A 270 18.36 14.07 17.42
CA TRP A 270 18.64 15.48 17.72
C TRP A 270 17.53 16.39 17.21
N ALA A 271 17.01 16.15 16.01
CA ALA A 271 15.84 16.86 15.48
C ALA A 271 14.64 16.75 16.41
N VAL A 272 14.28 15.52 16.80
CA VAL A 272 13.16 15.25 17.72
C VAL A 272 13.38 15.99 19.06
N SER A 273 14.61 15.97 19.59
CA SER A 273 14.93 16.64 20.85
C SER A 273 14.91 18.16 20.74
N ALA A 274 15.35 18.71 19.61
CA ALA A 274 15.38 20.14 19.34
C ALA A 274 13.97 20.75 19.20
N GLY A 275 12.99 19.98 18.75
CA GLY A 275 11.61 20.44 18.57
C GLY A 275 10.88 20.74 19.89
N GLY A 276 11.29 20.15 21.02
CA GLY A 276 10.61 20.36 22.30
C GLY A 276 9.12 20.04 22.25
N ILE A 277 8.29 20.83 22.94
CA ILE A 277 6.84 20.58 23.00
C ILE A 277 6.12 21.15 21.77
N PHE A 278 6.43 22.39 21.37
CA PHE A 278 5.68 23.12 20.33
C PHE A 278 6.42 23.26 19.00
N GLY A 279 7.67 22.79 18.91
CA GLY A 279 8.48 22.88 17.70
C GLY A 279 9.21 24.20 17.52
N ALA A 280 10.15 24.20 16.56
CA ALA A 280 10.90 25.39 16.16
C ALA A 280 10.11 26.33 15.24
N GLY A 281 9.00 25.85 14.67
CA GLY A 281 8.20 26.53 13.64
C GLY A 281 8.33 25.88 12.27
N LEU A 282 7.26 25.98 11.46
CA LEU A 282 7.25 25.47 10.09
C LEU A 282 8.33 26.16 9.24
N GLY A 283 9.15 25.37 8.58
CA GLY A 283 10.24 25.88 7.74
C GLY A 283 11.53 26.16 8.51
N GLU A 284 11.59 26.03 9.84
CA GLU A 284 12.74 26.37 10.67
C GLU A 284 13.61 25.15 11.07
N SER A 285 13.33 23.97 10.49
CA SER A 285 14.17 22.78 10.74
C SER A 285 15.62 23.05 10.34
N LYS A 286 16.55 22.73 11.23
CA LYS A 286 17.99 22.79 10.98
C LYS A 286 18.49 21.55 10.24
N MET A 287 17.83 20.40 10.44
CA MET A 287 18.24 19.12 9.87
C MET A 287 18.05 19.04 8.35
N LYS A 288 17.16 19.86 7.76
CA LYS A 288 16.99 20.00 6.31
C LYS A 288 18.20 20.61 5.58
N TRP A 289 19.19 21.17 6.30
CA TRP A 289 20.41 21.71 5.70
C TRP A 289 21.43 20.62 5.33
N SER A 290 20.97 19.47 4.88
CA SER A 290 21.77 18.31 4.47
C SER A 290 22.50 17.59 5.63
N TRP A 291 22.01 17.77 6.86
CA TRP A 291 22.49 17.01 8.02
C TRP A 291 21.97 15.57 7.98
N ILE A 292 20.76 15.36 7.46
CA ILE A 292 20.18 14.04 7.27
C ILE A 292 19.97 13.82 5.76
N PRO A 293 20.70 12.89 5.12
CA PRO A 293 20.47 12.55 3.71
C PRO A 293 19.04 12.05 3.50
N GLU A 294 18.40 12.49 2.41
CA GLU A 294 17.03 12.08 2.01
C GLU A 294 16.01 12.20 3.15
N VAL A 295 16.11 13.29 3.93
CA VAL A 295 15.26 13.53 5.10
C VAL A 295 13.76 13.56 4.77
N GLU A 296 13.40 14.00 3.57
CA GLU A 296 12.02 14.03 3.05
C GLU A 296 11.43 12.63 2.76
N ASN A 297 12.27 11.59 2.69
CA ASN A 297 11.85 10.22 2.44
C ASN A 297 11.56 9.48 3.75
N ASP A 298 12.56 8.85 4.35
CA ASP A 298 12.41 7.94 5.48
C ASP A 298 12.60 8.60 6.86
N PHE A 299 13.09 9.85 6.93
CA PHE A 299 13.24 10.62 8.16
C PHE A 299 12.31 11.84 8.26
N ILE A 300 11.27 11.95 7.43
CA ILE A 300 10.35 13.09 7.46
C ILE A 300 9.67 13.27 8.84
N PHE A 301 9.44 12.18 9.58
CA PHE A 301 8.89 12.24 10.93
C PHE A 301 9.81 13.00 11.90
N ALA A 302 11.13 12.96 11.69
CA ALA A 302 12.09 13.76 12.48
C ALA A 302 11.91 15.26 12.22
N VAL A 303 11.72 15.67 10.95
CA VAL A 303 11.43 17.07 10.58
C VAL A 303 10.10 17.52 11.17
N ILE A 304 9.06 16.67 11.10
CA ILE A 304 7.77 16.97 11.73
C ILE A 304 7.93 17.23 13.24
N ALA A 305 8.71 16.36 13.91
CA ALA A 305 8.95 16.50 15.33
C ALA A 305 9.83 17.74 15.66
N GLU A 306 10.77 18.14 14.79
CA GLU A 306 11.56 19.35 14.96
C GLU A 306 10.72 20.61 14.73
N GLU A 307 9.95 20.67 13.63
CA GLU A 307 9.20 21.88 13.27
C GLU A 307 7.92 22.07 14.08
N LEU A 308 7.18 20.99 14.39
CA LEU A 308 5.90 21.03 15.09
C LEU A 308 5.96 20.51 16.54
N GLY A 309 7.13 20.07 16.98
CA GLY A 309 7.34 19.56 18.31
C GLY A 309 6.64 18.23 18.62
N LEU A 310 6.62 17.91 19.92
CA LEU A 310 5.92 16.72 20.43
C LEU A 310 4.42 16.74 20.07
N VAL A 311 3.79 17.92 20.07
CA VAL A 311 2.38 18.07 19.70
C VAL A 311 2.15 17.64 18.25
N GLY A 312 2.98 18.11 17.31
CA GLY A 312 2.88 17.71 15.91
C GLY A 312 3.13 16.22 15.70
N ALA A 313 4.16 15.67 16.34
CA ALA A 313 4.46 14.24 16.30
C ALA A 313 3.28 13.40 16.86
N ALA A 314 2.70 13.81 18.00
CA ALA A 314 1.54 13.13 18.60
C ALA A 314 0.31 13.20 17.70
N VAL A 315 0.06 14.32 17.04
CA VAL A 315 -1.05 14.46 16.07
C VAL A 315 -0.87 13.49 14.89
N VAL A 316 0.34 13.36 14.35
CA VAL A 316 0.62 12.41 13.26
C VAL A 316 0.37 10.97 13.72
N ILE A 317 0.85 10.59 14.90
CA ILE A 317 0.59 9.26 15.47
C ILE A 317 -0.93 9.04 15.65
N ALA A 318 -1.64 10.02 16.20
CA ALA A 318 -3.08 9.95 16.40
C ALA A 318 -3.83 9.80 15.06
N LEU A 319 -3.37 10.45 13.99
CA LEU A 319 -3.95 10.31 12.64
C LEU A 319 -3.74 8.89 12.07
N PHE A 320 -2.57 8.27 12.27
CA PHE A 320 -2.37 6.87 11.87
C PHE A 320 -3.19 5.89 12.71
N VAL A 321 -3.37 6.16 14.01
CA VAL A 321 -4.29 5.40 14.86
C VAL A 321 -5.74 5.55 14.37
N ALA A 322 -6.17 6.77 14.04
CA ALA A 322 -7.49 7.03 13.48
C ALA A 322 -7.68 6.34 12.11
N LEU A 323 -6.64 6.33 11.27
CA LEU A 323 -6.64 5.62 9.98
C LEU A 323 -6.79 4.10 10.19
N ALA A 324 -6.03 3.52 11.12
CA ALA A 324 -6.14 2.10 11.48
C ALA A 324 -7.55 1.77 12.01
N PHE A 325 -8.11 2.65 12.85
CA PHE A 325 -9.47 2.49 13.36
C PHE A 325 -10.53 2.59 12.25
N ALA A 326 -10.37 3.49 11.28
CA ALA A 326 -11.25 3.59 10.13
C ALA A 326 -11.23 2.29 9.29
N PHE A 327 -10.05 1.72 9.00
CA PHE A 327 -9.93 0.42 8.36
C PHE A 327 -10.60 -0.69 9.17
N PHE A 328 -10.37 -0.73 10.48
CA PHE A 328 -10.94 -1.73 11.37
C PHE A 328 -12.48 -1.68 11.39
N ARG A 329 -13.08 -0.49 11.35
CA ARG A 329 -14.53 -0.31 11.24
C ARG A 329 -15.09 -0.86 9.93
N ILE A 330 -14.41 -0.64 8.81
CA ILE A 330 -14.78 -1.21 7.52
C ILE A 330 -14.66 -2.74 7.57
N TRP A 331 -13.54 -3.26 8.09
CA TRP A 331 -13.29 -4.67 8.26
C TRP A 331 -14.39 -5.39 9.07
N GLN A 332 -14.82 -4.79 10.18
CA GLN A 332 -15.90 -5.34 11.00
C GLN A 332 -17.24 -5.46 10.28
N ARG A 333 -17.51 -4.60 9.31
CA ARG A 333 -18.76 -4.55 8.54
C ARG A 333 -18.74 -5.46 7.31
N THR A 334 -17.56 -5.87 6.88
CA THR A 334 -17.37 -6.67 5.68
C THR A 334 -17.73 -8.13 5.96
N SER A 335 -18.65 -8.70 5.17
CA SER A 335 -19.11 -10.09 5.29
C SER A 335 -18.42 -11.03 4.32
N ASP A 336 -18.02 -10.55 3.13
CA ASP A 336 -17.31 -11.34 2.13
C ASP A 336 -15.86 -11.58 2.55
N ASP A 337 -15.41 -12.83 2.55
CA ASP A 337 -14.09 -13.22 3.02
C ASP A 337 -12.96 -12.62 2.19
N PHE A 338 -13.11 -12.56 0.85
CA PHE A 338 -12.10 -11.93 0.00
C PHE A 338 -11.91 -10.46 0.39
N SER A 339 -12.98 -9.72 0.50
CA SER A 339 -12.98 -8.31 0.86
C SER A 339 -12.41 -8.08 2.27
N ARG A 340 -12.74 -8.97 3.22
CA ARG A 340 -12.17 -8.92 4.59
C ARG A 340 -10.66 -9.09 4.58
N PHE A 341 -10.13 -10.06 3.82
CA PHE A 341 -8.68 -10.25 3.71
C PHE A 341 -8.00 -9.09 2.98
N VAL A 342 -8.63 -8.50 1.96
CA VAL A 342 -8.10 -7.32 1.29
C VAL A 342 -8.01 -6.14 2.26
N VAL A 343 -9.08 -5.82 2.98
CA VAL A 343 -9.06 -4.74 3.99
C VAL A 343 -8.01 -5.01 5.07
N SER A 344 -7.91 -6.26 5.55
CA SER A 344 -6.90 -6.66 6.54
C SER A 344 -5.48 -6.45 6.03
N GLY A 345 -5.19 -6.91 4.81
CA GLY A 345 -3.86 -6.81 4.21
C GLY A 345 -3.43 -5.35 4.03
N VAL A 346 -4.31 -4.50 3.51
CA VAL A 346 -4.04 -3.06 3.35
C VAL A 346 -3.89 -2.37 4.70
N MET A 347 -4.76 -2.65 5.66
CA MET A 347 -4.68 -2.11 7.03
C MET A 347 -3.34 -2.46 7.67
N ILE A 348 -2.97 -3.74 7.70
CA ILE A 348 -1.73 -4.20 8.33
C ILE A 348 -0.52 -3.60 7.62
N TRP A 349 -0.50 -3.60 6.29
CA TRP A 349 0.58 -2.99 5.52
C TRP A 349 0.80 -1.53 5.91
N ILE A 350 -0.22 -0.68 5.78
CA ILE A 350 -0.09 0.78 5.98
C ILE A 350 0.26 1.08 7.45
N THR A 351 -0.40 0.42 8.41
CA THR A 351 -0.17 0.68 9.83
C THR A 351 1.20 0.17 10.29
N MET A 352 1.63 -1.03 9.87
CA MET A 352 2.95 -1.53 10.23
C MET A 352 4.06 -0.73 9.56
N GLN A 353 3.89 -0.31 8.31
CA GLN A 353 4.86 0.55 7.63
C GLN A 353 5.03 1.89 8.35
N ALA A 354 3.95 2.52 8.80
CA ALA A 354 4.01 3.75 9.59
C ALA A 354 4.69 3.53 10.95
N LEU A 355 4.34 2.45 11.67
CA LEU A 355 4.96 2.10 12.95
C LEU A 355 6.47 1.84 12.80
N ILE A 356 6.87 1.12 11.75
CA ILE A 356 8.30 0.85 11.48
C ILE A 356 9.04 2.16 11.22
N ASN A 357 8.51 3.05 10.36
CA ASN A 357 9.15 4.34 10.10
C ASN A 357 9.32 5.17 11.37
N ILE A 358 8.25 5.34 12.15
CA ILE A 358 8.30 6.09 13.41
C ILE A 358 9.28 5.44 14.40
N ALA A 359 9.28 4.11 14.52
CA ALA A 359 10.20 3.39 15.39
C ALA A 359 11.67 3.54 14.96
N VAL A 360 11.95 3.58 13.65
CA VAL A 360 13.29 3.84 13.11
C VAL A 360 13.75 5.26 13.47
N VAL A 361 12.91 6.27 13.26
CA VAL A 361 13.23 7.67 13.59
C VAL A 361 13.45 7.84 15.09
N LEU A 362 12.66 7.15 15.92
CA LEU A 362 12.84 7.14 17.39
C LEU A 362 13.95 6.19 17.87
N ARG A 363 14.74 5.64 16.94
CA ARG A 363 15.87 4.73 17.24
C ARG A 363 15.47 3.42 17.97
N LEU A 364 14.20 3.07 17.94
CA LEU A 364 13.72 1.77 18.48
C LEU A 364 14.04 0.61 17.53
N LEU A 365 14.26 0.89 16.23
CA LEU A 365 14.67 -0.04 15.20
C LEU A 365 15.85 0.51 14.40
N PRO A 366 16.67 -0.38 13.77
CA PRO A 366 17.73 0.09 12.88
C PRO A 366 17.15 0.75 11.63
N VAL A 367 17.96 1.55 10.92
CA VAL A 367 17.54 2.22 9.67
C VAL A 367 17.24 1.20 8.59
N LEU A 368 15.98 1.18 8.13
CA LEU A 368 15.45 0.22 7.17
C LEU A 368 15.11 0.83 5.80
N GLY A 369 15.09 2.17 5.67
CA GLY A 369 14.74 2.84 4.42
C GLY A 369 13.26 2.68 4.04
N VAL A 370 12.35 2.72 5.02
CA VAL A 370 10.91 2.56 4.81
C VAL A 370 10.23 3.91 4.94
N PRO A 371 9.59 4.45 3.88
CA PRO A 371 8.94 5.75 3.95
C PRO A 371 7.68 5.72 4.81
N LEU A 372 7.34 6.88 5.43
CA LEU A 372 6.08 7.06 6.16
C LEU A 372 4.91 7.16 5.16
N PRO A 373 3.95 6.22 5.17
CA PRO A 373 2.88 6.19 4.18
C PRO A 373 2.09 7.49 4.11
N LEU A 374 1.70 7.92 2.91
CA LEU A 374 0.91 9.13 2.62
C LEU A 374 1.60 10.47 2.90
N ILE A 375 2.68 10.49 3.67
CA ILE A 375 3.38 11.71 4.10
C ILE A 375 4.72 11.87 3.38
N SER A 376 5.58 10.84 3.39
CA SER A 376 6.93 10.91 2.83
C SER A 376 6.96 11.19 1.33
N ALA A 377 8.06 11.76 0.87
CA ALA A 377 8.36 11.92 -0.56
C ALA A 377 8.66 10.54 -1.17
N GLY A 378 7.66 9.93 -1.79
CA GLY A 378 7.78 8.61 -2.42
C GLY A 378 6.69 8.42 -3.45
N GLY A 379 6.94 8.80 -4.71
CA GLY A 379 5.90 8.81 -5.75
C GLY A 379 5.20 7.47 -5.94
N SER A 380 5.96 6.38 -6.10
CA SER A 380 5.42 5.04 -6.28
C SER A 380 4.68 4.54 -5.04
N SER A 381 5.23 4.80 -3.85
CA SER A 381 4.62 4.42 -2.58
C SER A 381 3.30 5.15 -2.35
N LEU A 382 3.25 6.46 -2.64
CA LEU A 382 2.03 7.25 -2.52
C LEU A 382 0.93 6.75 -3.47
N ILE A 383 1.27 6.53 -4.76
CA ILE A 383 0.29 6.03 -5.75
C ILE A 383 -0.22 4.64 -5.35
N ALA A 384 0.67 3.72 -4.98
CA ALA A 384 0.29 2.35 -4.59
C ALA A 384 -0.58 2.35 -3.33
N THR A 385 -0.22 3.15 -2.31
CA THR A 385 -0.97 3.28 -1.06
C THR A 385 -2.36 3.88 -1.30
N LEU A 386 -2.45 4.95 -2.10
CA LEU A 386 -3.73 5.57 -2.47
C LEU A 386 -4.60 4.60 -3.29
N GLY A 387 -4.01 3.86 -4.23
CA GLY A 387 -4.71 2.81 -4.98
C GLY A 387 -5.26 1.72 -4.06
N ALA A 388 -4.47 1.24 -3.10
CA ALA A 388 -4.90 0.25 -2.11
C ALA A 388 -6.05 0.77 -1.22
N ILE A 389 -5.97 2.02 -0.76
CA ILE A 389 -7.07 2.66 -0.01
C ILE A 389 -8.31 2.78 -0.88
N GLY A 390 -8.16 3.11 -2.18
CA GLY A 390 -9.26 3.14 -3.13
C GLY A 390 -9.99 1.80 -3.25
N ILE A 391 -9.26 0.68 -3.23
CA ILE A 391 -9.85 -0.67 -3.21
C ILE A 391 -10.64 -0.91 -1.91
N VAL A 392 -10.12 -0.47 -0.76
CA VAL A 392 -10.86 -0.56 0.53
C VAL A 392 -12.11 0.31 0.52
N LEU A 393 -12.06 1.50 -0.09
CA LEU A 393 -13.24 2.34 -0.29
C LEU A 393 -14.28 1.66 -1.22
N ALA A 394 -13.85 0.88 -2.23
CA ALA A 394 -14.75 0.06 -3.05
C ALA A 394 -15.44 -1.02 -2.20
N VAL A 395 -14.72 -1.64 -1.25
CA VAL A 395 -15.31 -2.59 -0.29
C VAL A 395 -16.40 -1.93 0.55
N GLU A 396 -16.12 -0.76 1.14
CA GLU A 396 -17.12 -0.07 1.96
C GLU A 396 -18.32 0.40 1.17
N ARG A 397 -18.12 0.81 -0.09
CA ARG A 397 -19.20 1.17 -1.00
C ARG A 397 -20.14 -0.01 -1.27
N GLU A 398 -19.59 -1.22 -1.43
CA GLU A 398 -20.38 -2.43 -1.63
C GLU A 398 -21.08 -2.88 -0.34
N ASN A 399 -20.41 -2.78 0.81
CA ASN A 399 -21.02 -3.00 2.13
C ASN A 399 -22.23 -2.08 2.37
N HIS A 400 -22.12 -0.81 1.97
CA HIS A 400 -23.20 0.16 2.11
C HIS A 400 -24.36 -0.10 1.14
N ALA A 401 -24.07 -0.59 -0.05
CA ALA A 401 -25.08 -0.95 -1.04
C ALA A 401 -25.89 -2.19 -0.63
N ASN A 402 -25.30 -3.15 0.10
CA ASN A 402 -25.88 -4.43 0.47
C ASN A 402 -25.84 -4.68 2.00
N PRO A 403 -26.53 -3.89 2.82
CA PRO A 403 -26.46 -3.99 4.28
C PRO A 403 -27.01 -5.30 4.86
N LEU A 404 -27.82 -6.04 4.10
CA LEU A 404 -28.42 -7.32 4.54
C LEU A 404 -27.45 -8.50 4.40
N ALA A 405 -26.48 -8.45 3.50
CA ALA A 405 -25.46 -9.50 3.35
C ALA A 405 -24.62 -9.64 4.64
N GLY A 406 -24.32 -8.52 5.33
CA GLY A 406 -23.59 -8.51 6.59
C GLY A 406 -24.34 -9.06 7.80
N ARG A 407 -25.67 -9.10 7.76
CA ARG A 407 -26.52 -9.66 8.85
C ARG A 407 -26.72 -11.17 8.72
N GLN A 408 -26.75 -11.72 7.52
CA GLN A 408 -26.96 -13.17 7.28
C GLN A 408 -25.76 -14.02 7.70
N GLY A 409 -24.53 -13.52 7.57
CA GLY A 409 -23.32 -14.20 8.04
C GLY A 409 -23.13 -14.23 9.56
N ARG A 410 -23.92 -13.46 10.32
CA ARG A 410 -23.86 -13.40 11.79
C ARG A 410 -24.97 -14.21 12.49
N MET A 411 -25.85 -14.87 11.76
CA MET A 411 -26.85 -15.76 12.42
C MET A 411 -26.13 -17.01 12.93
N PRO A 412 -26.23 -17.33 14.23
CA PRO A 412 -25.73 -18.61 14.76
C PRO A 412 -26.46 -19.75 14.02
N GLU A 413 -25.70 -20.81 13.71
CA GLU A 413 -26.17 -22.01 13.00
C GLU A 413 -27.49 -22.60 13.54
N THR A 414 -27.79 -22.37 14.80
CA THR A 414 -29.04 -22.80 15.46
C THR A 414 -30.32 -22.21 14.86
N ARG A 415 -30.29 -21.14 14.08
CA ARG A 415 -31.48 -20.57 13.41
C ARG A 415 -31.68 -21.05 11.97
N GLN A 416 -30.65 -21.58 11.33
CA GLN A 416 -30.76 -22.12 9.96
C GLN A 416 -31.49 -23.46 9.94
N LEU A 417 -31.36 -24.28 11.01
CA LEU A 417 -32.04 -25.58 11.11
C LEU A 417 -33.55 -25.49 11.38
N ARG A 418 -34.09 -24.33 11.76
CA ARG A 418 -35.54 -24.13 11.98
C ARG A 418 -36.34 -23.72 10.73
N ARG A 419 -35.69 -23.44 9.58
CA ARG A 419 -36.38 -23.11 8.31
C ARG A 419 -36.49 -24.26 7.33
N VAL A 420 -36.00 -25.44 7.69
CA VAL A 420 -36.02 -26.68 6.83
C VAL A 420 -36.90 -27.78 7.47
N ARG A 421 -37.75 -27.42 8.46
CA ARG A 421 -38.82 -28.31 8.95
C ARG A 421 -40.19 -27.71 8.71
#